data_9ceaabbc571a7c5aeeac643565a3a904
#
_entry.id   9ceaabbc571a7c5aeeac643565a3a904
#
_cell.length_a   1.000
_cell.length_b   1.000
_cell.length_c   1.000
_cell.angle_alpha   90.00
_cell.angle_beta   90.00
_cell.angle_gamma   90.00
#
_symmetry.space_group_name_H-M   'P 1'
#
loop_
_entity.id
_entity.type
_entity.pdbx_description
1 polymer ?
#
loop_
_entity_poly.entity_id
_entity_poly.type
_entity_poly.pdbx_seq_one_letter_code
_entity_poly.pdbx_strand_id
1 'polypeptide(L)'
;PVANALAIEDELLSYSPALTRRPIWLALSKVDQLSADAQTELYAAFTEVFAERPIYLISALGDIGLKALTRDLMQALRVHDERLANDLEYAEECAAVEKQITDDVWAHSELSRAQRRSAKLSAPDGTDDASPNDAEAWSEDDDDTDLDDGPEVVYVRE
;
A
#
# COMPACT_ATOMS: atom_id res chain seq x y z
N PRO A 1 -15.15 2.80 11.45
CA PRO A 1 -13.74 3.04 11.05
C PRO A 1 -12.86 1.84 11.33
N VAL A 2 -12.89 1.23 12.56
CA VAL A 2 -12.09 0.06 12.95
C VAL A 2 -12.32 -1.12 12.01
N ALA A 3 -13.57 -1.46 11.68
CA ALA A 3 -13.90 -2.55 10.76
C ALA A 3 -13.27 -2.36 9.37
N ASN A 4 -13.13 -1.11 8.89
CA ASN A 4 -12.46 -0.83 7.62
C ASN A 4 -10.94 -1.09 7.73
N ALA A 5 -10.32 -0.77 8.86
CA ALA A 5 -8.91 -1.07 9.06
C ALA A 5 -8.64 -2.57 9.11
N LEU A 6 -9.50 -3.34 9.77
CA LEU A 6 -9.42 -4.81 9.78
C LEU A 6 -9.61 -5.39 8.37
N ALA A 7 -10.56 -4.86 7.58
CA ALA A 7 -10.76 -5.30 6.21
C ALA A 7 -9.53 -5.03 5.32
N ILE A 8 -8.84 -3.89 5.52
CA ILE A 8 -7.59 -3.58 4.82
C ILE A 8 -6.49 -4.57 5.23
N GLU A 9 -6.42 -4.96 6.50
CA GLU A 9 -5.46 -5.98 6.94
C GLU A 9 -5.73 -7.35 6.31
N ASP A 10 -6.98 -7.77 6.26
CA ASP A 10 -7.38 -8.99 5.57
C ASP A 10 -7.02 -8.94 4.08
N GLU A 11 -7.19 -7.79 3.45
CA GLU A 11 -6.77 -7.57 2.07
C GLU A 11 -5.25 -7.69 1.91
N LEU A 12 -4.45 -7.05 2.77
CA LEU A 12 -3.00 -7.18 2.75
C LEU A 12 -2.54 -8.63 2.93
N LEU A 13 -3.17 -9.37 3.84
CA LEU A 13 -2.92 -10.79 4.04
C LEU A 13 -3.21 -11.63 2.80
N SER A 14 -4.22 -11.25 2.01
CA SER A 14 -4.56 -11.93 0.76
C SER A 14 -3.50 -11.75 -0.33
N TYR A 15 -2.79 -10.60 -0.32
CA TYR A 15 -1.69 -10.36 -1.25
C TYR A 15 -0.41 -11.09 -0.84
N SER A 16 -0.01 -10.96 0.43
CA SER A 16 1.11 -11.70 1.00
C SER A 16 1.04 -11.74 2.53
N PRO A 17 1.04 -12.93 3.14
CA PRO A 17 1.17 -13.05 4.59
C PRO A 17 2.45 -12.44 5.15
N ALA A 18 3.49 -12.30 4.33
CA ALA A 18 4.76 -11.71 4.73
C ALA A 18 4.67 -10.20 5.00
N LEU A 19 3.64 -9.51 4.46
CA LEU A 19 3.39 -8.09 4.74
C LEU A 19 3.12 -7.83 6.23
N THR A 20 2.50 -8.77 6.94
CA THR A 20 2.23 -8.62 8.38
C THR A 20 3.46 -8.79 9.26
N ARG A 21 4.58 -9.28 8.72
CA ARG A 21 5.87 -9.31 9.42
C ARG A 21 6.57 -7.96 9.46
N ARG A 22 6.12 -7.00 8.65
CA ARG A 22 6.62 -5.63 8.67
C ARG A 22 5.91 -4.81 9.76
N PRO A 23 6.56 -3.82 10.37
CA PRO A 23 5.91 -2.91 11.31
C PRO A 23 4.75 -2.18 10.62
N ILE A 24 3.54 -2.30 11.18
CA ILE A 24 2.35 -1.63 10.66
C ILE A 24 2.04 -0.44 11.57
N TRP A 25 1.90 0.72 10.96
CA TRP A 25 1.54 1.98 11.62
C TRP A 25 0.19 2.45 11.13
N LEU A 26 -0.63 2.98 12.02
CA LEU A 26 -1.98 3.45 11.71
C LEU A 26 -2.00 4.98 11.72
N ALA A 27 -2.32 5.58 10.58
CA ALA A 27 -2.49 7.01 10.43
C ALA A 27 -3.96 7.32 10.10
N LEU A 28 -4.70 7.82 11.06
CA LEU A 28 -6.11 8.19 10.92
C LEU A 28 -6.18 9.64 10.42
N SER A 29 -6.47 9.80 9.14
CA SER A 29 -6.42 11.11 8.47
C SER A 29 -7.74 11.88 8.58
N LYS A 30 -7.67 13.20 8.28
CA LYS A 30 -8.83 14.12 8.26
C LYS A 30 -9.51 14.29 9.62
N VAL A 31 -8.76 14.23 10.70
CA VAL A 31 -9.31 14.39 12.06
C VAL A 31 -9.82 15.79 12.34
N ASP A 32 -9.46 16.79 11.53
CA ASP A 32 -10.01 18.14 11.55
C ASP A 32 -11.52 18.19 11.32
N GLN A 33 -12.11 17.17 10.71
CA GLN A 33 -13.55 17.04 10.48
C GLN A 33 -14.31 16.48 11.70
N LEU A 34 -13.60 16.09 12.75
CA LEU A 34 -14.17 15.50 13.97
C LEU A 34 -14.06 16.48 15.14
N SER A 35 -15.06 16.45 16.02
CA SER A 35 -14.95 17.13 17.33
C SER A 35 -13.88 16.49 18.20
N ALA A 36 -13.38 17.20 19.21
CA ALA A 36 -12.37 16.69 20.13
C ALA A 36 -12.82 15.40 20.84
N ASP A 37 -14.09 15.33 21.22
CA ASP A 37 -14.67 14.14 21.85
C ASP A 37 -14.68 12.95 20.88
N ALA A 38 -15.11 13.17 19.64
CA ALA A 38 -15.10 12.13 18.61
C ALA A 38 -13.69 11.66 18.23
N GLN A 39 -12.69 12.54 18.26
CA GLN A 39 -11.28 12.14 18.07
C GLN A 39 -10.80 11.24 19.22
N THR A 40 -11.18 11.57 20.46
CA THR A 40 -10.83 10.77 21.64
C THR A 40 -11.47 9.39 21.60
N GLU A 41 -12.77 9.32 21.27
CA GLU A 41 -13.49 8.06 21.11
C GLU A 41 -12.89 7.20 19.97
N LEU A 42 -12.58 7.81 18.83
CA LEU A 42 -11.94 7.15 17.70
C LEU A 42 -10.59 6.56 18.11
N TYR A 43 -9.74 7.35 18.78
CA TYR A 43 -8.44 6.91 19.24
C TYR A 43 -8.55 5.74 20.23
N ALA A 44 -9.46 5.82 21.18
CA ALA A 44 -9.72 4.77 22.15
C ALA A 44 -10.17 3.46 21.48
N ALA A 45 -11.10 3.54 20.51
CA ALA A 45 -11.58 2.37 19.77
C ALA A 45 -10.48 1.69 18.97
N PHE A 46 -9.57 2.47 18.37
CA PHE A 46 -8.43 1.90 17.65
C PHE A 46 -7.38 1.33 18.61
N THR A 47 -7.13 1.97 19.73
CA THR A 47 -6.18 1.47 20.75
C THR A 47 -6.65 0.15 21.38
N GLU A 48 -7.95 -0.04 21.54
CA GLU A 48 -8.52 -1.30 22.04
C GLU A 48 -8.22 -2.49 21.11
N VAL A 49 -8.32 -2.27 19.78
CA VAL A 49 -8.14 -3.34 18.78
C VAL A 49 -6.68 -3.50 18.35
N PHE A 50 -5.94 -2.39 18.28
CA PHE A 50 -4.57 -2.35 17.76
C PHE A 50 -3.56 -1.90 18.83
N ALA A 51 -3.69 -2.42 20.06
CA ALA A 51 -2.97 -1.96 21.27
C ALA A 51 -1.44 -1.90 21.12
N GLU A 52 -0.85 -2.75 20.29
CA GLU A 52 0.61 -2.86 20.12
C GLU A 52 1.15 -2.03 18.96
N ARG A 53 0.29 -1.29 18.26
CA ARG A 53 0.69 -0.55 17.06
C ARG A 53 0.71 0.94 17.29
N PRO A 54 1.66 1.66 16.68
CA PRO A 54 1.63 3.12 16.69
C PRO A 54 0.39 3.65 15.94
N ILE A 55 -0.41 4.48 16.63
CA ILE A 55 -1.63 5.09 16.10
C ILE A 55 -1.45 6.61 16.12
N TYR A 56 -1.66 7.26 14.99
CA TYR A 56 -1.56 8.71 14.83
C TYR A 56 -2.87 9.30 14.31
N LEU A 57 -3.35 10.32 14.97
CA LEU A 57 -4.42 11.19 14.47
C LEU A 57 -3.78 12.32 13.67
N ILE A 58 -4.08 12.42 12.38
CA ILE A 58 -3.43 13.39 11.49
C ILE A 58 -4.45 14.21 10.69
N SER A 59 -4.08 15.47 10.42
CA SER A 59 -4.75 16.31 9.43
C SER A 59 -3.72 17.13 8.67
N ALA A 60 -3.70 16.99 7.35
CA ALA A 60 -2.86 17.82 6.49
C ALA A 60 -3.38 19.27 6.44
N LEU A 61 -4.70 19.46 6.47
CA LEU A 61 -5.32 20.79 6.43
C LEU A 61 -5.11 21.55 7.76
N GLY A 62 -5.21 20.84 8.88
CA GLY A 62 -5.07 21.42 10.23
C GLY A 62 -3.64 21.38 10.78
N ASP A 63 -2.65 20.87 10.04
CA ASP A 63 -1.26 20.62 10.51
C ASP A 63 -1.20 19.84 11.85
N ILE A 64 -2.16 18.90 12.01
CA ILE A 64 -2.32 18.11 13.24
C ILE A 64 -1.54 16.81 13.07
N GLY A 65 -0.73 16.43 14.07
CA GLY A 65 -0.09 15.13 14.22
C GLY A 65 1.03 14.79 13.23
N LEU A 66 1.18 15.50 12.11
CA LEU A 66 2.14 15.21 11.05
C LEU A 66 3.60 15.25 11.54
N LYS A 67 3.95 16.24 12.37
CA LYS A 67 5.30 16.38 12.92
C LYS A 67 5.68 15.21 13.83
N ALA A 68 4.72 14.73 14.63
CA ALA A 68 4.93 13.59 15.51
C ALA A 68 5.12 12.31 14.68
N LEU A 69 4.22 12.04 13.74
CA LEU A 69 4.31 10.90 12.83
C LEU A 69 5.66 10.90 12.08
N THR A 70 6.04 12.02 11.45
CA THR A 70 7.29 12.12 10.68
C THR A 70 8.51 11.91 11.55
N ARG A 71 8.56 12.52 12.75
CA ARG A 71 9.68 12.35 13.68
C ARG A 71 9.84 10.87 14.08
N ASP A 72 8.75 10.23 14.47
CA ASP A 72 8.78 8.87 14.99
C ASP A 72 9.07 7.86 13.87
N LEU A 73 8.56 8.12 12.64
CA LEU A 73 8.89 7.35 11.46
C LEU A 73 10.38 7.45 11.10
N MET A 74 10.94 8.66 11.10
CA MET A 74 12.37 8.87 10.85
C MET A 74 13.24 8.20 11.92
N GLN A 75 12.80 8.20 13.18
CA GLN A 75 13.49 7.48 14.25
C GLN A 75 13.45 5.96 14.02
N ALA A 76 12.29 5.42 13.65
CA ALA A 76 12.15 4.00 13.36
C ALA A 76 13.02 3.56 12.17
N LEU A 77 13.08 4.37 11.11
CA LEU A 77 13.95 4.13 9.95
C LEU A 77 15.43 4.12 10.36
N ARG A 78 15.90 5.07 11.16
CA ARG A 78 17.30 5.09 11.63
C ARG A 78 17.65 3.83 12.41
N VAL A 79 16.77 3.42 13.33
CA VAL A 79 16.97 2.18 14.11
C VAL A 79 17.00 0.95 13.20
N HIS A 80 16.14 0.93 12.19
CA HIS A 80 16.12 -0.14 11.18
C HIS A 80 17.43 -0.19 10.38
N ASP A 81 17.89 0.95 9.87
CA ASP A 81 19.12 1.07 9.10
C ASP A 81 20.36 0.68 9.93
N GLU A 82 20.42 1.13 11.20
CA GLU A 82 21.48 0.74 12.14
C GLU A 82 21.49 -0.77 12.39
N ARG A 83 20.32 -1.40 12.53
CA ARG A 83 20.22 -2.87 12.68
C ARG A 83 20.63 -3.59 11.42
N LEU A 84 20.19 -3.15 10.24
CA LEU A 84 20.61 -3.73 8.96
C LEU A 84 22.14 -3.70 8.78
N ALA A 85 22.79 -2.64 9.25
CA ALA A 85 24.23 -2.46 9.13
C ALA A 85 25.04 -3.31 10.12
N ASN A 86 24.48 -3.60 11.30
CA ASN A 86 25.23 -4.20 12.42
C ASN A 86 24.79 -5.64 12.78
N ASP A 87 23.66 -6.10 12.25
CA ASP A 87 23.06 -7.38 12.57
C ASP A 87 22.79 -8.17 11.28
N LEU A 88 23.68 -9.11 10.97
CA LEU A 88 23.62 -9.90 9.74
C LEU A 88 22.36 -10.79 9.70
N GLU A 89 21.99 -11.38 10.83
CA GLU A 89 20.80 -12.24 10.92
C GLU A 89 19.54 -11.45 10.63
N TYR A 90 19.43 -10.24 11.20
CA TYR A 90 18.33 -9.32 10.90
C TYR A 90 18.29 -8.89 9.43
N ALA A 91 19.44 -8.62 8.83
CA ALA A 91 19.53 -8.26 7.42
C ALA A 91 19.08 -9.41 6.50
N GLU A 92 19.48 -10.65 6.81
CA GLU A 92 19.04 -11.85 6.08
C GLU A 92 17.53 -12.09 6.24
N GLU A 93 16.98 -11.92 7.45
CA GLU A 93 15.54 -11.99 7.70
C GLU A 93 14.77 -10.94 6.87
N CYS A 94 15.22 -9.69 6.88
CA CYS A 94 14.59 -8.62 6.12
C CYS A 94 14.60 -8.91 4.62
N ALA A 95 15.72 -9.37 4.08
CA ALA A 95 15.86 -9.75 2.67
C ALA A 95 14.96 -10.94 2.30
N ALA A 96 14.85 -11.93 3.18
CA ALA A 96 13.96 -13.09 2.98
C ALA A 96 12.47 -12.67 2.95
N VAL A 97 12.07 -11.79 3.87
CA VAL A 97 10.69 -11.25 3.91
C VAL A 97 10.39 -10.43 2.66
N GLU A 98 11.32 -9.58 2.21
CA GLU A 98 11.16 -8.77 1.00
C GLU A 98 11.02 -9.61 -0.26
N LYS A 99 11.87 -10.63 -0.38
CA LYS A 99 11.76 -11.59 -1.47
C LYS A 99 10.41 -12.31 -1.45
N GLN A 100 9.98 -12.79 -0.29
CA GLN A 100 8.69 -13.47 -0.16
C GLN A 100 7.52 -12.56 -0.57
N ILE A 101 7.52 -11.29 -0.12
CA ILE A 101 6.49 -10.32 -0.52
C ILE A 101 6.47 -10.16 -2.04
N THR A 102 7.63 -10.03 -2.66
CA THR A 102 7.75 -9.88 -4.12
C THR A 102 7.18 -11.11 -4.84
N ASP A 103 7.58 -12.30 -4.44
CA ASP A 103 7.14 -13.55 -5.05
C ASP A 103 5.61 -13.74 -4.89
N ASP A 104 5.05 -13.45 -3.72
CA ASP A 104 3.62 -13.55 -3.43
C ASP A 104 2.79 -12.56 -4.26
N VAL A 105 3.24 -11.31 -4.38
CA VAL A 105 2.58 -10.26 -5.18
C VAL A 105 2.58 -10.62 -6.67
N TRP A 106 3.69 -11.14 -7.18
CA TRP A 106 3.76 -11.64 -8.55
C TRP A 106 2.78 -12.79 -8.80
N ALA A 107 2.77 -13.79 -7.92
CA ALA A 107 1.84 -14.93 -8.02
C ALA A 107 0.36 -14.46 -7.98
N HIS A 108 0.03 -13.52 -7.07
CA HIS A 108 -1.32 -12.96 -6.98
C HIS A 108 -1.71 -12.21 -8.27
N SER A 109 -0.79 -11.44 -8.85
CA SER A 109 -1.04 -10.70 -10.10
C SER A 109 -1.28 -11.63 -11.29
N GLU A 110 -0.54 -12.74 -11.39
CA GLU A 110 -0.73 -13.74 -12.43
C GLU A 110 -2.08 -14.46 -12.32
N LEU A 111 -2.46 -14.84 -11.10
CA LEU A 111 -3.77 -15.44 -10.82
C LEU A 111 -4.92 -14.50 -11.22
N SER A 112 -4.81 -13.23 -10.86
CA SER A 112 -5.81 -12.21 -11.22
C SER A 112 -5.93 -12.02 -12.73
N ARG A 113 -4.80 -12.03 -13.46
CA ARG A 113 -4.79 -11.98 -14.93
C ARG A 113 -5.43 -13.23 -15.55
N ALA A 114 -5.10 -14.41 -15.02
CA ALA A 114 -5.68 -15.67 -15.49
C ALA A 114 -7.20 -15.71 -15.27
N GLN A 115 -7.68 -15.27 -14.11
CA GLN A 115 -9.11 -15.17 -13.80
C GLN A 115 -9.84 -14.22 -14.75
N ARG A 116 -9.27 -13.03 -15.05
CA ARG A 116 -9.84 -12.08 -16.01
C ARG A 116 -9.92 -12.66 -17.42
N ARG A 117 -8.90 -13.42 -17.86
CA ARG A 117 -8.92 -14.11 -19.16
C ARG A 117 -9.99 -15.18 -19.22
N SER A 118 -10.12 -16.00 -18.17
CA SER A 118 -11.16 -17.06 -18.11
C SER A 118 -12.57 -16.46 -18.06
N ALA A 119 -12.78 -15.38 -17.29
CA ALA A 119 -14.06 -14.69 -17.23
C ALA A 119 -14.45 -14.09 -18.62
N LYS A 120 -13.47 -13.56 -19.36
CA LYS A 120 -13.71 -13.03 -20.72
C LYS A 120 -14.04 -14.13 -21.74
N LEU A 121 -13.47 -15.33 -21.57
CA LEU A 121 -13.75 -16.49 -22.43
C LEU A 121 -15.09 -17.17 -22.10
N SER A 122 -15.60 -17.04 -20.88
CA SER A 122 -16.87 -17.63 -20.41
C SER A 122 -18.07 -16.69 -20.52
N ALA A 123 -17.88 -15.44 -20.92
CA ALA A 123 -18.99 -14.55 -21.23
C ALA A 123 -19.71 -15.07 -22.49
N PRO A 124 -21.03 -15.38 -22.43
CA PRO A 124 -21.76 -15.80 -23.60
C PRO A 124 -21.75 -14.66 -24.63
N ASP A 125 -21.31 -14.98 -25.84
CA ASP A 125 -21.46 -14.15 -27.02
C ASP A 125 -22.97 -13.93 -27.25
N GLY A 126 -23.46 -12.75 -26.92
CA GLY A 126 -24.89 -12.49 -26.99
C GLY A 126 -25.21 -11.03 -26.71
N THR A 127 -25.11 -10.24 -27.68
CA THR A 127 -26.06 -9.38 -28.37
C THR A 127 -25.34 -8.22 -29.03
N ASP A 128 -25.23 -8.31 -30.37
CA ASP A 128 -25.18 -7.16 -31.25
C ASP A 128 -26.39 -6.28 -30.92
N ASP A 129 -26.21 -5.23 -30.16
CA ASP A 129 -27.06 -4.06 -30.23
C ASP A 129 -26.13 -2.85 -30.48
N ALA A 130 -25.93 -2.67 -31.79
CA ALA A 130 -25.20 -1.55 -32.31
C ALA A 130 -26.01 -0.29 -32.06
N SER A 131 -25.63 0.47 -31.04
CA SER A 131 -25.92 1.90 -30.97
C SER A 131 -24.74 2.64 -31.59
N PRO A 132 -24.92 3.28 -32.76
CA PRO A 132 -23.85 4.01 -33.40
C PRO A 132 -23.85 5.45 -32.90
N ASN A 133 -23.26 5.71 -31.75
CA ASN A 133 -22.87 7.07 -31.41
C ASN A 133 -21.97 7.06 -30.16
N ASP A 134 -20.69 6.95 -30.40
CA ASP A 134 -19.61 7.53 -29.62
C ASP A 134 -18.28 7.03 -30.19
N ALA A 135 -18.04 7.48 -31.44
CA ALA A 135 -16.73 7.37 -32.02
C ALA A 135 -15.87 8.50 -31.46
N GLU A 136 -15.24 8.29 -30.33
CA GLU A 136 -13.96 8.93 -30.03
C GLU A 136 -12.93 7.83 -29.83
N ALA A 137 -12.23 7.62 -30.91
CA ALA A 137 -11.12 6.70 -31.05
C ALA A 137 -9.98 7.09 -30.12
N TRP A 138 -9.73 6.25 -29.13
CA TRP A 138 -8.40 6.12 -28.58
C TRP A 138 -7.72 5.03 -29.40
N SER A 139 -6.97 5.46 -30.42
CA SER A 139 -6.05 4.60 -31.12
C SER A 139 -4.94 4.21 -30.14
N GLU A 140 -4.95 2.97 -29.72
CA GLU A 140 -3.77 2.32 -29.16
C GLU A 140 -2.82 2.04 -30.33
N ASP A 141 -1.96 3.00 -30.60
CA ASP A 141 -0.74 2.72 -31.36
C ASP A 141 0.22 2.04 -30.38
N ASP A 142 0.24 0.71 -30.45
CA ASP A 142 1.34 -0.10 -29.98
C ASP A 142 2.59 0.23 -30.82
N ASP A 143 3.30 1.27 -30.41
CA ASP A 143 4.67 1.50 -30.90
C ASP A 143 5.63 1.10 -29.77
N ASP A 144 5.99 -0.19 -29.79
CA ASP A 144 7.14 -0.75 -29.09
C ASP A 144 8.42 -0.10 -29.64
N THR A 145 8.71 1.09 -29.18
CA THR A 145 10.04 1.66 -29.30
C THR A 145 10.66 1.78 -27.90
N ASP A 146 11.60 0.87 -27.64
CA ASP A 146 12.65 0.95 -26.64
C ASP A 146 13.14 2.40 -26.48
N LEU A 147 12.69 3.09 -25.43
CA LEU A 147 13.38 4.22 -24.85
C LEU A 147 13.57 3.94 -23.37
N ASP A 148 14.64 3.17 -23.10
CA ASP A 148 15.38 3.18 -21.86
C ASP A 148 15.92 4.61 -21.66
N ASP A 149 15.13 5.46 -21.03
CA ASP A 149 15.55 6.75 -20.51
C ASP A 149 14.82 7.05 -19.19
N GLY A 150 15.07 6.15 -18.23
CA GLY A 150 14.73 6.39 -16.85
C GLY A 150 15.55 7.56 -16.30
N PRO A 151 15.00 8.41 -15.41
CA PRO A 151 15.74 9.51 -14.84
C PRO A 151 16.99 8.99 -14.15
N GLU A 152 18.14 9.42 -14.64
CA GLU A 152 19.46 9.16 -14.07
C GLU A 152 19.52 9.78 -12.66
N VAL A 153 19.40 8.95 -11.62
CA VAL A 153 19.54 9.39 -10.25
C VAL A 153 21.03 9.49 -9.93
N VAL A 154 21.58 10.69 -10.06
CA VAL A 154 22.97 10.99 -9.67
C VAL A 154 23.05 11.10 -8.17
N TYR A 155 23.63 10.09 -7.51
CA TYR A 155 24.00 10.18 -6.09
C TYR A 155 25.28 10.99 -5.95
N VAL A 156 25.18 12.23 -5.47
CA VAL A 156 26.35 13.02 -5.04
C VAL A 156 26.70 12.57 -3.63
N ARG A 157 27.88 11.93 -3.49
CA ARG A 157 28.50 11.66 -2.17
C ARG A 157 29.34 12.89 -1.82
N GLU A 158 29.00 13.55 -0.73
CA GLU A 158 29.91 14.37 0.04
C GLU A 158 30.48 13.58 1.21
#